data_1aedc5677bd7a0232807c7ae3eaf7f29
#
_entry.id   1aedc5677bd7a0232807c7ae3eaf7f29
#
_cell.length_a   1.000
_cell.length_b   1.000
_cell.length_c   1.000
_cell.angle_alpha   90.00
_cell.angle_beta   90.00
_cell.angle_gamma   90.00
#
_symmetry.space_group_name_H-M   'P 1'
#
loop_
_entity.id
_entity.type
_entity.pdbx_description
1 polymer ?
#
loop_
_entity_poly.entity_id
_entity_poly.type
_entity_poly.pdbx_seq_one_letter_code
_entity_poly.pdbx_strand_id
1 'polypeptide(L)'
;ALPICYCMDKDVIEAKDVEAVTTEQTTNKIFDMVNAIAEHNQKKALDLYYDLLTLKEPSMRIMYLISRQFQILLNIKDMSQKGFDNNTMAQKAGIPPFAVRRNVTQAKGFTMQQLKQAIRDGVDFEEAVKTGRMNDQMAVELFLMKYSKQ
;
A
#
# COMPACT_ATOMS: atom_id res chain seq x y z
N ALA A 1 36.00 10.41 7.76
CA ALA A 1 35.66 10.09 7.48
C ALA A 1 35.57 10.08 7.35
N LEU A 2 35.73 10.47 7.60
CA LEU A 2 35.45 10.40 7.31
C LEU A 2 35.20 10.29 7.27
N PRO A 3 35.40 10.22 7.28
CA PRO A 3 34.98 10.22 7.15
C PRO A 3 34.39 10.27 7.10
N ILE A 4 35.15 10.77 7.57
CA ILE A 4 33.89 11.02 7.68
C ILE A 4 33.00 10.37 6.83
N CYS A 5 33.19 10.51 5.73
CA CYS A 5 32.34 9.95 4.79
C CYS A 5 32.20 8.49 4.86
N TYR A 6 33.25 7.80 5.40
CA TYR A 6 33.28 6.45 5.43
C TYR A 6 32.41 5.90 6.44
N CYS A 7 32.35 6.44 7.67
CA CYS A 7 31.46 6.04 8.72
C CYS A 7 30.01 6.33 8.34
N MET A 8 29.82 7.40 7.63
CA MET A 8 28.50 7.76 7.18
C MET A 8 27.94 6.74 6.20
N ASP A 9 28.78 6.22 5.32
CA ASP A 9 28.34 5.22 4.37
C ASP A 9 27.90 3.95 5.08
N LYS A 10 28.60 3.57 6.11
CA LYS A 10 28.27 2.38 6.88
C LYS A 10 26.96 2.58 7.64
N ASP A 11 26.76 3.75 8.23
CA ASP A 11 25.54 4.07 8.96
C ASP A 11 24.33 4.09 8.01
N VAL A 12 24.52 4.59 6.81
CA VAL A 12 23.47 4.61 5.79
C VAL A 12 23.07 3.19 5.40
N ILE A 13 24.03 2.28 5.28
CA ILE A 13 23.74 0.89 4.95
C ILE A 13 22.93 0.24 6.06
N GLU A 14 23.30 0.46 7.31
CA GLU A 14 22.57 -0.07 8.44
C GLU A 14 21.14 0.47 8.51
N ALA A 15 20.98 1.75 8.25
CA ALA A 15 19.66 2.37 8.22
C ALA A 15 18.79 1.77 7.13
N LYS A 16 19.37 1.48 5.97
CA LYS A 16 18.64 0.86 4.88
C LYS A 16 18.15 -0.53 5.24
N ASP A 17 18.97 -1.31 5.94
CA ASP A 17 18.61 -2.65 6.35
C ASP A 17 17.44 -2.61 7.34
N VAL A 18 17.46 -1.69 8.31
CA VAL A 18 16.39 -1.53 9.28
C VAL A 18 15.12 -1.06 8.57
N GLU A 19 15.23 -0.12 7.65
CA GLU A 19 14.09 0.36 6.88
C GLU A 19 13.48 -0.75 6.04
N ALA A 20 14.29 -1.61 5.44
CA ALA A 20 13.81 -2.69 4.62
C ALA A 20 12.95 -3.67 5.43
N VAL A 21 13.36 -4.02 6.64
CA VAL A 21 12.62 -4.91 7.52
C VAL A 21 11.29 -4.26 7.96
N THR A 22 11.35 -2.99 8.36
CA THR A 22 10.16 -2.25 8.77
C THR A 22 9.19 -2.10 7.62
N THR A 23 9.71 -1.81 6.43
CA THR A 23 8.90 -1.64 5.23
C THR A 23 8.19 -2.95 4.86
N GLU A 24 8.85 -4.08 5.04
CA GLU A 24 8.26 -5.36 4.74
C GLU A 24 7.09 -5.66 5.65
N GLN A 25 7.23 -5.43 6.96
CA GLN A 25 6.14 -5.61 7.92
C GLN A 25 4.98 -4.69 7.59
N THR A 26 5.26 -3.43 7.30
CA THR A 26 4.25 -2.46 6.94
C THR A 26 3.54 -2.86 5.65
N THR A 27 4.29 -3.31 4.65
CA THR A 27 3.73 -3.75 3.37
C THR A 27 2.78 -4.93 3.57
N ASN A 28 3.15 -5.88 4.43
CA ASN A 28 2.29 -7.04 4.72
C ASN A 28 0.99 -6.62 5.39
N LYS A 29 1.05 -5.68 6.33
CA LYS A 29 -0.16 -5.16 6.98
C LYS A 29 -1.05 -4.39 6.00
N ILE A 30 -0.45 -3.63 5.10
CA ILE A 30 -1.18 -2.93 4.04
C ILE A 30 -1.89 -3.94 3.14
N PHE A 31 -1.20 -5.01 2.76
CA PHE A 31 -1.79 -6.06 1.95
C PHE A 31 -3.00 -6.67 2.66
N ASP A 32 -2.87 -6.95 3.96
CA ASP A 32 -3.96 -7.51 4.77
C ASP A 32 -5.12 -6.52 4.90
N MET A 33 -4.84 -5.23 4.99
CA MET A 33 -5.87 -4.19 5.02
C MET A 33 -6.68 -4.18 3.72
N VAL A 34 -6.00 -4.29 2.59
CA VAL A 34 -6.67 -4.33 1.28
C VAL A 34 -7.50 -5.60 1.15
N ASN A 35 -7.03 -6.73 1.69
CA ASN A 35 -7.83 -7.95 1.74
C ASN A 35 -9.10 -7.74 2.56
N ALA A 36 -8.99 -7.08 3.72
CA ALA A 36 -10.15 -6.78 4.57
C ALA A 36 -11.15 -5.89 3.83
N ILE A 37 -10.66 -4.95 3.04
CA ILE A 37 -11.51 -4.10 2.21
C ILE A 37 -12.25 -4.95 1.18
N ALA A 38 -11.56 -5.87 0.52
CA ALA A 38 -12.16 -6.75 -0.48
C ALA A 38 -13.25 -7.65 0.12
N GLU A 39 -13.05 -8.05 1.39
CA GLU A 39 -14.00 -8.87 2.11
C GLU A 39 -15.11 -8.06 2.78
N HIS A 40 -15.08 -6.76 2.65
CA HIS A 40 -16.00 -5.82 3.30
C HIS A 40 -15.95 -5.94 4.82
N ASN A 41 -14.78 -6.24 5.35
CA ASN A 41 -14.55 -6.35 6.79
C ASN A 41 -13.95 -5.05 7.33
N GLN A 42 -14.81 -4.09 7.54
CA GLN A 42 -14.43 -2.75 7.98
C GLN A 42 -13.67 -2.77 9.31
N LYS A 43 -14.11 -3.58 10.25
CA LYS A 43 -13.48 -3.66 11.55
C LYS A 43 -12.03 -4.10 11.44
N LYS A 44 -11.78 -5.15 10.66
CA LYS A 44 -10.42 -5.66 10.48
C LYS A 44 -9.53 -4.64 9.79
N ALA A 45 -10.06 -3.94 8.77
CA ALA A 45 -9.31 -2.91 8.07
C ALA A 45 -8.88 -1.79 9.02
N LEU A 46 -9.80 -1.32 9.86
CA LEU A 46 -9.50 -0.26 10.83
C LEU A 46 -8.55 -0.75 11.92
N ASP A 47 -8.71 -1.98 12.41
CA ASP A 47 -7.83 -2.55 13.42
C ASP A 47 -6.39 -2.61 12.91
N LEU A 48 -6.19 -3.03 11.67
CA LEU A 48 -4.87 -3.07 11.06
C LEU A 48 -4.28 -1.67 10.90
N TYR A 49 -5.12 -0.69 10.58
CA TYR A 49 -4.69 0.70 10.49
C TYR A 49 -4.20 1.20 11.85
N TYR A 50 -4.96 0.92 12.91
CA TYR A 50 -4.57 1.35 14.25
C TYR A 50 -3.30 0.63 14.73
N ASP A 51 -3.09 -0.62 14.31
CA ASP A 51 -1.85 -1.33 14.58
C ASP A 51 -0.66 -0.61 13.96
N LEU A 52 -0.82 -0.13 12.72
CA LEU A 52 0.24 0.64 12.04
C LEU A 52 0.51 1.96 12.75
N LEU A 53 -0.53 2.61 13.25
CA LEU A 53 -0.35 3.85 14.03
C LEU A 53 0.43 3.58 15.32
N THR A 54 0.17 2.42 15.97
CA THR A 54 0.90 2.00 17.16
C THR A 54 2.40 1.80 16.85
N LEU A 55 2.71 1.36 15.64
CA LEU A 55 4.08 1.21 15.18
C LEU A 55 4.68 2.55 14.72
N LYS A 56 3.96 3.65 14.93
CA LYS A 56 4.39 5.01 14.59
C LYS A 56 4.56 5.27 13.11
N GLU A 57 3.81 4.55 12.28
CA GLU A 57 3.79 4.84 10.85
C GLU A 57 2.95 6.09 10.59
N PRO A 58 3.45 7.08 9.85
CA PRO A 58 2.65 8.26 9.53
C PRO A 58 1.42 7.91 8.69
N SER A 59 0.29 8.53 9.01
CA SER A 59 -0.97 8.26 8.31
C SER A 59 -0.86 8.49 6.79
N MET A 60 -0.15 9.52 6.37
CA MET A 60 -0.01 9.81 4.95
C MET A 60 0.85 8.77 4.23
N ARG A 61 1.81 8.17 4.92
CA ARG A 61 2.58 7.06 4.37
C ARG A 61 1.68 5.83 4.19
N ILE A 62 0.82 5.57 5.17
CA ILE A 62 -0.16 4.49 5.09
C ILE A 62 -1.08 4.71 3.89
N MET A 63 -1.58 5.93 3.70
CA MET A 63 -2.44 6.27 2.56
C MET A 63 -1.71 6.04 1.23
N TYR A 64 -0.46 6.47 1.14
CA TYR A 64 0.37 6.29 -0.04
C TYR A 64 0.53 4.79 -0.36
N LEU A 65 0.82 3.98 0.66
CA LEU A 65 1.03 2.54 0.48
C LEU A 65 -0.26 1.83 0.07
N ILE A 66 -1.40 2.24 0.61
CA ILE A 66 -2.70 1.71 0.21
C ILE A 66 -2.96 2.05 -1.26
N SER A 67 -2.74 3.29 -1.65
CA SER A 67 -2.93 3.72 -3.04
C SER A 67 -2.00 2.97 -3.98
N ARG A 68 -0.75 2.77 -3.56
CA ARG A 68 0.22 1.99 -4.33
C ARG A 68 -0.24 0.55 -4.53
N GLN A 69 -0.79 -0.06 -3.47
CA GLN A 69 -1.29 -1.43 -3.56
C GLN A 69 -2.46 -1.52 -4.55
N PHE A 70 -3.38 -0.57 -4.52
CA PHE A 70 -4.47 -0.54 -5.49
C PHE A 70 -3.95 -0.36 -6.92
N GLN A 71 -2.90 0.43 -7.10
CA GLN A 71 -2.30 0.60 -8.41
C GLN A 71 -1.64 -0.69 -8.91
N ILE A 72 -0.96 -1.41 -8.02
CA ILE A 72 -0.38 -2.71 -8.33
C ILE A 72 -1.49 -3.68 -8.76
N LEU A 73 -2.60 -3.71 -8.03
CA LEU A 73 -3.72 -4.58 -8.35
C LEU A 73 -4.34 -4.23 -9.70
N LEU A 74 -4.45 -2.95 -10.02
CA LEU A 74 -4.98 -2.50 -11.29
C LEU A 74 -4.09 -2.99 -12.45
N ASN A 75 -2.79 -2.82 -12.31
CA ASN A 75 -1.83 -3.25 -13.32
C ASN A 75 -1.84 -4.77 -13.50
N ILE A 76 -1.86 -5.50 -12.39
CA ILE A 76 -1.88 -6.97 -12.42
C ILE A 76 -3.17 -7.49 -13.04
N LYS A 77 -4.29 -6.90 -12.68
CA LYS A 77 -5.58 -7.31 -13.25
C LYS A 77 -5.61 -7.08 -14.76
N ASP A 78 -5.13 -5.94 -15.21
CA ASP A 78 -5.06 -5.61 -16.63
C ASP A 78 -4.15 -6.60 -17.38
N MET A 79 -2.94 -6.83 -16.85
CA MET A 79 -1.98 -7.75 -17.47
C MET A 79 -2.48 -9.20 -17.47
N SER A 80 -3.15 -9.60 -16.39
CA SER A 80 -3.72 -10.94 -16.29
C SER A 80 -4.79 -11.16 -17.37
N GLN A 81 -5.61 -10.15 -17.61
CA GLN A 81 -6.63 -10.22 -18.67
C GLN A 81 -6.01 -10.29 -20.05
N LYS A 82 -4.82 -9.73 -20.22
CA LYS A 82 -4.09 -9.76 -21.48
C LYS A 82 -3.25 -11.04 -21.66
N GLY A 83 -3.23 -11.90 -20.65
CA GLY A 83 -2.54 -13.19 -20.74
C GLY A 83 -1.04 -13.15 -20.49
N PHE A 84 -0.53 -12.11 -19.80
CA PHE A 84 0.88 -12.01 -19.48
C PHE A 84 1.26 -13.07 -18.45
N ASP A 85 2.49 -13.58 -18.54
CA ASP A 85 3.00 -14.57 -17.58
C ASP A 85 3.39 -13.91 -16.26
N ASN A 86 3.58 -14.74 -15.22
CA ASN A 86 3.88 -14.24 -13.89
C ASN A 86 5.16 -13.42 -13.83
N ASN A 87 6.20 -13.84 -14.52
CA ASN A 87 7.47 -13.12 -14.51
C ASN A 87 7.36 -11.72 -15.12
N THR A 88 6.63 -11.62 -16.23
CA THR A 88 6.40 -10.34 -16.89
C THR A 88 5.57 -9.42 -16.02
N MET A 89 4.53 -9.96 -15.36
CA MET A 89 3.70 -9.19 -14.47
C MET A 89 4.50 -8.68 -13.28
N ALA A 90 5.37 -9.52 -12.72
CA ALA A 90 6.22 -9.12 -11.59
C ALA A 90 7.13 -7.96 -11.97
N GLN A 91 7.75 -8.02 -13.11
CA GLN A 91 8.65 -6.96 -13.58
C GLN A 91 7.90 -5.66 -13.80
N LYS A 92 6.76 -5.71 -14.48
CA LYS A 92 6.00 -4.51 -14.82
C LYS A 92 5.31 -3.87 -13.62
N ALA A 93 4.88 -4.69 -12.67
CA ALA A 93 4.23 -4.20 -11.46
C ALA A 93 5.24 -3.78 -10.38
N GLY A 94 6.50 -4.17 -10.53
CA GLY A 94 7.54 -3.83 -9.55
C GLY A 94 7.43 -4.62 -8.25
N ILE A 95 6.98 -5.88 -8.33
CA ILE A 95 6.84 -6.75 -7.17
C ILE A 95 7.65 -8.03 -7.38
N PRO A 96 8.01 -8.73 -6.29
CA PRO A 96 8.72 -10.01 -6.43
C PRO A 96 7.84 -11.06 -7.12
N PRO A 97 8.44 -11.97 -7.92
CA PRO A 97 7.65 -13.01 -8.62
C PRO A 97 6.79 -13.85 -7.68
N PHE A 98 7.26 -14.14 -6.46
CA PHE A 98 6.48 -14.94 -5.51
C PHE A 98 5.21 -14.22 -5.03
N ALA A 99 5.18 -12.90 -5.13
CA ALA A 99 4.03 -12.11 -4.70
C ALA A 99 2.95 -11.99 -5.77
N VAL A 100 3.25 -12.34 -7.02
CA VAL A 100 2.30 -12.19 -8.13
C VAL A 100 1.01 -12.96 -7.89
N ARG A 101 1.13 -14.22 -7.48
CA ARG A 101 -0.04 -15.07 -7.30
C ARG A 101 -1.01 -14.51 -6.27
N ARG A 102 -0.49 -14.05 -5.12
CA ARG A 102 -1.36 -13.50 -4.08
C ARG A 102 -1.99 -12.18 -4.52
N ASN A 103 -1.26 -11.38 -5.30
CA ASN A 103 -1.81 -10.13 -5.83
C ASN A 103 -2.87 -10.39 -6.91
N VAL A 104 -2.71 -11.41 -7.73
CA VAL A 104 -3.72 -11.80 -8.71
C VAL A 104 -5.00 -12.21 -7.97
N THR A 105 -4.87 -13.00 -6.93
CA THR A 105 -6.01 -13.45 -6.12
C THR A 105 -6.71 -12.26 -5.46
N GLN A 106 -5.95 -11.33 -4.91
CA GLN A 106 -6.51 -10.13 -4.28
C GLN A 106 -7.23 -9.26 -5.31
N ALA A 107 -6.66 -9.11 -6.51
CA ALA A 107 -7.24 -8.30 -7.57
C ALA A 107 -8.61 -8.84 -8.03
N LYS A 108 -8.85 -10.13 -7.88
CA LYS A 108 -10.14 -10.73 -8.22
C LYS A 108 -11.28 -10.23 -7.33
N GLY A 109 -10.96 -9.73 -6.14
CA GLY A 109 -11.95 -9.18 -5.22
C GLY A 109 -12.42 -7.78 -5.58
N PHE A 110 -11.85 -7.17 -6.61
CA PHE A 110 -12.20 -5.82 -7.04
C PHE A 110 -12.46 -5.77 -8.54
N THR A 111 -13.34 -4.85 -8.96
CA THR A 111 -13.51 -4.57 -10.39
C THR A 111 -12.45 -3.54 -10.81
N MET A 112 -12.19 -3.47 -12.12
CA MET A 112 -11.28 -2.44 -12.65
C MET A 112 -11.72 -1.04 -12.27
N GLN A 113 -13.03 -0.80 -12.30
CA GLN A 113 -13.58 0.51 -11.97
C GLN A 113 -13.39 0.84 -10.50
N GLN A 114 -13.57 -0.14 -9.61
CA GLN A 114 -13.34 0.05 -8.17
C GLN A 114 -11.89 0.42 -7.91
N LEU A 115 -10.96 -0.26 -8.56
CA LEU A 115 -9.53 0.02 -8.41
C LEU A 115 -9.17 1.42 -8.89
N LYS A 116 -9.70 1.81 -10.05
CA LYS A 116 -9.47 3.16 -10.59
C LYS A 116 -10.03 4.23 -9.68
N GLN A 117 -11.23 4.01 -9.16
CA GLN A 117 -11.87 4.97 -8.27
C GLN A 117 -11.11 5.09 -6.94
N ALA A 118 -10.64 3.97 -6.40
CA ALA A 118 -9.87 3.98 -5.17
C ALA A 118 -8.56 4.78 -5.33
N ILE A 119 -7.89 4.63 -6.46
CA ILE A 119 -6.67 5.38 -6.74
C ILE A 119 -6.96 6.89 -6.81
N ARG A 120 -8.06 7.27 -7.47
CA ARG A 120 -8.45 8.69 -7.58
C ARG A 120 -8.79 9.26 -6.20
N ASP A 121 -9.55 8.52 -5.41
CA ASP A 121 -9.92 8.97 -4.07
C ASP A 121 -8.70 9.10 -3.17
N GLY A 122 -7.73 8.20 -3.30
CA GLY A 122 -6.47 8.30 -2.57
C GLY A 122 -5.74 9.61 -2.86
N VAL A 123 -5.70 10.01 -4.14
CA VAL A 123 -5.09 11.28 -4.54
C VAL A 123 -5.88 12.45 -3.97
N ASP A 124 -7.20 12.40 -4.04
CA ASP A 124 -8.07 13.47 -3.55
C ASP A 124 -7.94 13.66 -2.03
N PHE A 125 -7.89 12.57 -1.28
CA PHE A 125 -7.72 12.64 0.17
C PHE A 125 -6.33 13.18 0.52
N GLU A 126 -5.31 12.76 -0.22
CA GLU A 126 -3.95 13.24 -0.01
C GLU A 126 -3.88 14.74 -0.23
N GLU A 127 -4.51 15.23 -1.28
CA GLU A 127 -4.57 16.65 -1.58
C GLU A 127 -5.34 17.40 -0.49
N ALA A 128 -6.45 16.85 -0.02
CA ALA A 128 -7.24 17.47 1.04
C ALA A 128 -6.42 17.65 2.32
N VAL A 129 -5.57 16.67 2.65
CA VAL A 129 -4.70 16.76 3.82
C VAL A 129 -3.62 17.84 3.59
N LYS A 130 -3.01 17.83 2.41
CA LYS A 130 -1.95 18.81 2.08
C LYS A 130 -2.45 20.24 2.10
N THR A 131 -3.70 20.47 1.73
CA THR A 131 -4.29 21.82 1.72
C THR A 131 -4.97 22.19 3.03
N GLY A 132 -4.87 21.33 4.05
CA GLY A 132 -5.44 21.61 5.37
C GLY A 132 -6.94 21.44 5.49
N ARG A 133 -7.60 20.88 4.49
CA ARG A 133 -9.05 20.68 4.50
C ARG A 133 -9.45 19.45 5.33
N MET A 134 -8.51 18.57 5.61
CA MET A 134 -8.79 17.33 6.29
C MET A 134 -7.60 16.89 7.13
N ASN A 135 -7.88 16.28 8.27
CA ASN A 135 -6.85 15.69 9.14
C ASN A 135 -6.36 14.39 8.48
N ASP A 136 -5.07 14.09 8.60
CA ASP A 136 -4.47 12.92 7.96
C ASP A 136 -5.06 11.59 8.45
N GLN A 137 -5.28 11.43 9.74
CA GLN A 137 -5.88 10.22 10.30
C GLN A 137 -7.32 10.07 9.81
N MET A 138 -8.06 11.16 9.78
CA MET A 138 -9.44 11.16 9.30
C MET A 138 -9.50 10.74 7.83
N ALA A 139 -8.56 11.21 7.02
CA ALA A 139 -8.52 10.87 5.60
C ALA A 139 -8.39 9.36 5.39
N VAL A 140 -7.47 8.71 6.13
CA VAL A 140 -7.28 7.26 6.01
C VAL A 140 -8.51 6.51 6.52
N GLU A 141 -9.07 6.93 7.66
CA GLU A 141 -10.26 6.29 8.23
C GLU A 141 -11.44 6.36 7.26
N LEU A 142 -11.67 7.52 6.67
CA LEU A 142 -12.77 7.70 5.71
C LEU A 142 -12.56 6.85 4.46
N PHE A 143 -11.31 6.78 3.97
CA PHE A 143 -11.00 5.95 2.83
C PHE A 143 -11.30 4.47 3.11
N LEU A 144 -10.83 3.98 4.26
CA LEU A 144 -11.06 2.58 4.65
C LEU A 144 -12.54 2.30 4.82
N MET A 145 -13.28 3.20 5.44
CA MET A 145 -14.71 3.03 5.65
C MET A 145 -15.46 3.02 4.32
N LYS A 146 -15.10 3.89 3.42
CA LYS A 146 -15.76 3.98 2.11
C LYS A 146 -15.63 2.70 1.32
N TYR A 147 -14.43 2.12 1.28
CA TYR A 147 -14.17 0.95 0.43
C TYR A 147 -14.43 -0.39 1.11
N SER A 148 -14.56 -0.43 2.43
CA SER A 148 -14.93 -1.65 3.14
C SER A 148 -16.41 -1.76 3.45
N LYS A 149 -17.18 -0.75 3.06
CA LYS A 149 -18.62 -0.74 3.26
C LYS A 149 -19.30 -1.71 2.29
N GLN A 150 -20.25 -2.44 2.78
CA GLN A 150 -21.03 -3.36 1.94
C GLN A 150 -22.03 -2.64 1.03
#